data_1f7896fe7b03cde3b351880e1a055acd
#
_entry.id   1f7896fe7b03cde3b351880e1a055acd
#
_cell.length_a   1.000
_cell.length_b   1.000
_cell.length_c   1.000
_cell.angle_alpha   90.00
_cell.angle_beta   90.00
_cell.angle_gamma   90.00
#
_symmetry.space_group_name_H-M   'P 1'
#
loop_
_entity.id
_entity.type
_entity.pdbx_description
1 polymer ?
#
loop_
_entity_poly.entity_id
_entity_poly.type
_entity_poly.pdbx_seq_one_letter_code
_entity_poly.pdbx_strand_id
1 'polypeptide(L)'
;MAFLVLLLAQLLSAPPPPHIKMTASASAPEVQAGTTIRLFVDVTPDPKVHVYAPGAKDYLPIALAIMPRAGIKVGKLTYPKSQDWYFEPLKEHVPVFTTAFRLDQAITLGAPLKAGDRVTVAGVLNYQACDDAVCFNPVAAPVNWSVTVK
;
A
#
# COMPACT_ATOMS: atom_id res chain seq x y z
N MET A 1 26.33 39.45 -19.83
CA MET A 1 25.31 39.25 -18.79
C MET A 1 24.62 37.94 -19.05
N ALA A 2 25.05 36.87 -18.34
CA ALA A 2 24.48 35.53 -18.50
C ALA A 2 23.38 35.36 -17.46
N PHE A 3 22.13 35.21 -17.90
CA PHE A 3 20.98 34.87 -17.03
C PHE A 3 21.03 33.37 -16.71
N LEU A 4 21.40 33.06 -15.47
CA LEU A 4 21.33 31.70 -14.90
C LEU A 4 19.86 31.42 -14.58
N VAL A 5 19.19 30.66 -15.43
CA VAL A 5 17.82 30.14 -15.15
C VAL A 5 17.95 28.98 -14.19
N LEU A 6 17.69 29.22 -12.91
CA LEU A 6 17.49 28.15 -11.93
C LEU A 6 16.16 27.44 -12.22
N LEU A 7 16.23 26.24 -12.86
CA LEU A 7 15.09 25.33 -12.92
C LEU A 7 14.88 24.72 -11.53
N LEU A 8 13.90 25.25 -10.80
CA LEU A 8 13.41 24.63 -9.56
C LEU A 8 12.61 23.39 -9.98
N ALA A 9 13.21 22.21 -9.90
CA ALA A 9 12.49 20.95 -10.03
C ALA A 9 11.54 20.82 -8.83
N GLN A 10 10.26 21.15 -9.01
CA GLN A 10 9.22 20.88 -8.02
C GLN A 10 9.02 19.35 -8.00
N LEU A 11 9.40 18.74 -6.89
CA LEU A 11 9.01 17.37 -6.56
C LEU A 11 7.48 17.35 -6.42
N LEU A 12 6.79 16.97 -7.47
CA LEU A 12 5.37 16.73 -7.45
C LEU A 12 5.10 15.51 -6.57
N SER A 13 4.88 15.75 -5.28
CA SER A 13 4.30 14.74 -4.39
C SER A 13 2.91 14.39 -4.91
N ALA A 14 2.64 13.10 -5.08
CA ALA A 14 1.29 12.65 -5.36
C ALA A 14 0.35 13.11 -4.24
N PRO A 15 -0.89 13.50 -4.57
CA PRO A 15 -1.85 13.88 -3.55
C PRO A 15 -2.09 12.72 -2.57
N PRO A 16 -2.38 13.00 -1.29
CA PRO A 16 -2.69 11.95 -0.33
C PRO A 16 -3.91 11.14 -0.78
N PRO A 17 -3.93 9.83 -0.53
CA PRO A 17 -5.07 8.99 -0.86
C PRO A 17 -6.32 9.45 -0.11
N PRO A 18 -7.48 9.60 -0.79
CA PRO A 18 -8.71 10.08 -0.17
C PRO A 18 -9.29 9.05 0.82
N HIS A 19 -9.89 9.54 1.90
CA HIS A 19 -10.62 8.77 2.91
C HIS A 19 -9.77 7.82 3.78
N ILE A 20 -8.46 7.79 3.58
CA ILE A 20 -7.52 7.04 4.41
C ILE A 20 -6.24 7.86 4.63
N LYS A 21 -5.53 7.54 5.70
CA LYS A 21 -4.12 7.89 5.87
C LYS A 21 -3.30 6.64 5.60
N MET A 22 -2.18 6.79 4.91
CA MET A 22 -1.32 5.68 4.53
C MET A 22 0.15 6.02 4.76
N THR A 23 0.91 5.08 5.33
CA THR A 23 2.37 5.16 5.42
C THR A 23 3.01 3.85 5.00
N ALA A 24 4.18 3.93 4.37
CA ALA A 24 4.94 2.77 3.92
C ALA A 24 6.22 2.63 4.73
N SER A 25 6.58 1.40 5.11
CA SER A 25 7.84 1.09 5.78
C SER A 25 8.32 -0.31 5.39
N ALA A 26 9.60 -0.61 5.65
CA ALA A 26 10.17 -1.93 5.46
C ALA A 26 10.68 -2.48 6.79
N SER A 27 10.73 -3.80 6.93
CA SER A 27 11.24 -4.47 8.14
C SER A 27 12.72 -4.21 8.39
N ALA A 28 13.47 -3.86 7.33
CA ALA A 28 14.86 -3.44 7.39
C ALA A 28 15.18 -2.46 6.25
N PRO A 29 16.04 -1.44 6.49
CA PRO A 29 16.48 -0.53 5.44
C PRO A 29 17.52 -1.14 4.51
N GLU A 30 18.23 -2.16 5.00
CA GLU A 30 19.26 -2.90 4.27
C GLU A 30 18.95 -4.40 4.27
N VAL A 31 19.18 -5.05 3.14
CA VAL A 31 18.75 -6.43 2.89
C VAL A 31 19.88 -7.21 2.25
N GLN A 32 20.21 -8.36 2.81
CA GLN A 32 21.14 -9.29 2.18
C GLN A 32 20.48 -9.96 0.97
N ALA A 33 21.18 -10.06 -0.14
CA ALA A 33 20.68 -10.73 -1.34
C ALA A 33 20.24 -12.18 -1.02
N GLY A 34 19.10 -12.59 -1.56
CA GLY A 34 18.52 -13.92 -1.32
C GLY A 34 17.67 -14.03 -0.05
N THR A 35 17.62 -13.00 0.80
CA THR A 35 16.77 -13.01 2.00
C THR A 35 15.40 -12.40 1.73
N THR A 36 14.42 -12.85 2.51
CA THR A 36 13.06 -12.29 2.47
C THR A 36 12.91 -11.19 3.51
N ILE A 37 12.37 -10.06 3.09
CA ILE A 37 11.97 -8.96 3.97
C ILE A 37 10.46 -8.72 3.87
N ARG A 38 9.97 -7.88 4.79
CA ARG A 38 8.58 -7.47 4.84
C ARG A 38 8.46 -5.99 4.47
N LEU A 39 7.55 -5.70 3.57
CA LEU A 39 7.10 -4.35 3.25
C LEU A 39 5.76 -4.13 3.92
N PHE A 40 5.63 -3.03 4.65
CA PHE A 40 4.42 -2.69 5.38
C PHE A 40 3.71 -1.51 4.73
N VAL A 41 2.39 -1.57 4.74
CA VAL A 41 1.52 -0.43 4.51
C VAL A 41 0.62 -0.31 5.73
N ASP A 42 0.82 0.75 6.51
CA ASP A 42 -0.07 1.11 7.61
C ASP A 42 -1.17 2.00 7.06
N VAL A 43 -2.41 1.59 7.25
CA VAL A 43 -3.61 2.25 6.76
C VAL A 43 -4.50 2.62 7.93
N THR A 44 -4.97 3.86 7.96
CA THR A 44 -5.95 4.33 8.95
C THR A 44 -7.11 4.94 8.18
N PRO A 45 -8.30 4.32 8.17
CA PRO A 45 -9.50 4.94 7.64
C PRO A 45 -9.84 6.25 8.36
N ASP A 46 -10.41 7.21 7.64
CA ASP A 46 -10.91 8.43 8.24
C ASP A 46 -12.07 8.14 9.20
N PRO A 47 -12.40 9.04 10.12
CA PRO A 47 -13.52 8.85 11.05
C PRO A 47 -14.82 8.52 10.30
N LYS A 48 -15.54 7.48 10.78
CA LYS A 48 -16.77 6.94 10.20
C LYS A 48 -16.64 6.31 8.81
N VAL A 49 -15.41 6.13 8.33
CA VAL A 49 -15.11 5.43 7.08
C VAL A 49 -14.68 4.00 7.39
N HIS A 50 -15.10 3.07 6.54
CA HIS A 50 -14.59 1.71 6.50
C HIS A 50 -14.05 1.37 5.12
N VAL A 51 -13.13 0.42 5.09
CA VAL A 51 -12.53 -0.12 3.87
C VAL A 51 -12.84 -1.60 3.81
N TYR A 52 -13.24 -2.10 2.65
CA TYR A 52 -13.57 -3.52 2.51
C TYR A 52 -12.34 -4.41 2.65
N ALA A 53 -12.49 -5.49 3.42
CA ALA A 53 -11.47 -6.49 3.64
C ALA A 53 -11.62 -7.67 2.65
N PRO A 54 -10.61 -8.51 2.48
CA PRO A 54 -10.73 -9.75 1.71
C PRO A 54 -11.92 -10.59 2.17
N GLY A 55 -12.68 -11.11 1.21
CA GLY A 55 -13.91 -11.87 1.47
C GLY A 55 -15.20 -11.04 1.35
N ALA A 56 -15.11 -9.72 1.23
CA ALA A 56 -16.26 -8.90 0.88
C ALA A 56 -16.75 -9.25 -0.52
N LYS A 57 -18.01 -9.71 -0.61
CA LYS A 57 -18.66 -10.02 -1.88
C LYS A 57 -19.32 -8.76 -2.42
N ASP A 58 -19.34 -8.59 -3.73
CA ASP A 58 -19.96 -7.45 -4.44
C ASP A 58 -19.36 -6.07 -4.12
N TYR A 59 -18.24 -6.05 -3.42
CA TYR A 59 -17.46 -4.84 -3.09
C TYR A 59 -16.01 -5.01 -3.53
N LEU A 60 -15.26 -3.92 -3.61
CA LEU A 60 -13.84 -3.95 -3.92
C LEU A 60 -13.01 -4.05 -2.63
N PRO A 61 -12.49 -5.23 -2.27
CA PRO A 61 -11.64 -5.38 -1.11
C PRO A 61 -10.29 -4.71 -1.33
N ILE A 62 -9.69 -4.22 -0.24
CA ILE A 62 -8.35 -3.64 -0.30
C ILE A 62 -7.33 -4.68 -0.76
N ALA A 63 -6.47 -4.28 -1.68
CA ALA A 63 -5.42 -5.12 -2.24
C ALA A 63 -4.15 -4.31 -2.52
N LEU A 64 -3.00 -4.92 -2.27
CA LEU A 64 -1.69 -4.35 -2.59
C LEU A 64 -1.09 -5.13 -3.76
N ALA A 65 -0.79 -4.43 -4.85
CA ALA A 65 -0.08 -4.97 -5.99
C ALA A 65 1.33 -4.39 -6.05
N ILE A 66 2.35 -5.25 -6.05
CA ILE A 66 3.74 -4.83 -6.25
C ILE A 66 4.02 -4.80 -7.75
N MET A 67 4.58 -3.70 -8.23
CA MET A 67 4.95 -3.56 -9.63
C MET A 67 6.11 -4.50 -9.98
N PRO A 68 6.02 -5.26 -11.07
CA PRO A 68 7.09 -6.15 -11.49
C PRO A 68 8.42 -5.42 -11.69
N ARG A 69 9.49 -5.98 -11.13
CA ARG A 69 10.86 -5.47 -11.30
C ARG A 69 11.85 -6.64 -11.25
N ALA A 70 12.85 -6.60 -12.12
CA ALA A 70 13.94 -7.58 -12.11
C ALA A 70 14.65 -7.58 -10.75
N GLY A 71 14.90 -8.77 -10.20
CA GLY A 71 15.53 -8.95 -8.89
C GLY A 71 14.58 -8.86 -7.70
N ILE A 72 13.29 -8.66 -7.92
CA ILE A 72 12.27 -8.70 -6.87
C ILE A 72 11.33 -9.89 -7.09
N LYS A 73 11.34 -10.81 -6.14
CA LYS A 73 10.36 -11.90 -6.08
C LYS A 73 9.29 -11.52 -5.06
N VAL A 74 8.07 -11.38 -5.52
CA VAL A 74 6.91 -11.07 -4.67
C VAL A 74 6.41 -12.35 -4.01
N GLY A 75 6.31 -12.32 -2.69
CA GLY A 75 5.80 -13.41 -1.87
C GLY A 75 4.36 -13.17 -1.42
N LYS A 76 3.99 -13.75 -0.27
CA LYS A 76 2.64 -13.67 0.27
C LYS A 76 2.34 -12.27 0.83
N LEU A 77 1.15 -11.76 0.52
CA LEU A 77 0.51 -10.65 1.20
C LEU A 77 -0.32 -11.18 2.37
N THR A 78 -0.11 -10.62 3.56
CA THR A 78 -0.83 -10.99 4.78
C THR A 78 -1.70 -9.82 5.24
N TYR A 79 -2.94 -10.13 5.54
CA TYR A 79 -3.92 -9.19 6.07
C TYR A 79 -4.15 -9.47 7.56
N PRO A 80 -4.42 -8.44 8.37
CA PRO A 80 -4.88 -8.66 9.74
C PRO A 80 -6.34 -9.17 9.74
N LYS A 81 -6.81 -9.53 10.92
CA LYS A 81 -8.22 -9.90 11.10
C LYS A 81 -9.11 -8.68 10.86
N SER A 82 -10.09 -8.83 9.97
CA SER A 82 -11.12 -7.82 9.71
C SER A 82 -12.19 -7.83 10.79
N GLN A 83 -12.94 -6.72 10.87
CA GLN A 83 -14.18 -6.64 11.63
C GLN A 83 -15.33 -7.16 10.75
N ASP A 84 -16.34 -7.75 11.41
CA ASP A 84 -17.60 -8.09 10.78
C ASP A 84 -18.54 -6.90 10.94
N TRP A 85 -18.98 -6.32 9.83
CA TRP A 85 -19.88 -5.18 9.82
C TRP A 85 -21.23 -5.59 9.26
N TYR A 86 -22.30 -5.37 10.06
CA TYR A 86 -23.65 -5.65 9.62
C TYR A 86 -24.24 -4.43 8.92
N PHE A 87 -24.56 -4.60 7.62
CA PHE A 87 -25.18 -3.57 6.81
C PHE A 87 -26.70 -3.76 6.77
N GLU A 88 -27.41 -3.02 7.62
CA GLU A 88 -28.86 -3.15 7.83
C GLU A 88 -29.68 -3.03 6.53
N PRO A 89 -29.40 -2.09 5.58
CA PRO A 89 -30.21 -1.93 4.38
C PRO A 89 -30.26 -3.20 3.51
N LEU A 90 -29.19 -3.98 3.46
CA LEU A 90 -29.12 -5.22 2.71
C LEU A 90 -29.17 -6.48 3.58
N LYS A 91 -29.22 -6.30 4.91
CA LYS A 91 -29.21 -7.40 5.91
C LYS A 91 -28.04 -8.36 5.71
N GLU A 92 -26.87 -7.83 5.41
CA GLU A 92 -25.67 -8.60 5.12
C GLU A 92 -24.53 -8.30 6.10
N HIS A 93 -23.68 -9.32 6.31
CA HIS A 93 -22.44 -9.22 7.04
C HIS A 93 -21.27 -9.07 6.08
N VAL A 94 -20.48 -8.01 6.24
CA VAL A 94 -19.38 -7.66 5.33
C VAL A 94 -18.08 -7.51 6.13
N PRO A 95 -16.99 -8.19 5.72
CA PRO A 95 -15.69 -7.98 6.36
C PRO A 95 -15.10 -6.62 5.96
N VAL A 96 -14.76 -5.81 6.96
CA VAL A 96 -14.24 -4.46 6.77
C VAL A 96 -13.10 -4.15 7.74
N PHE A 97 -12.37 -3.07 7.46
CA PHE A 97 -11.46 -2.41 8.38
C PHE A 97 -12.01 -1.03 8.73
N THR A 98 -12.31 -0.80 10.01
CA THR A 98 -12.84 0.47 10.54
C THR A 98 -11.81 1.24 11.36
N THR A 99 -10.73 0.59 11.75
CA THR A 99 -9.63 1.14 12.57
C THR A 99 -8.31 0.95 11.85
N ALA A 100 -7.23 1.53 12.40
CA ALA A 100 -5.89 1.36 11.85
C ALA A 100 -5.51 -0.12 11.71
N PHE A 101 -4.91 -0.47 10.58
CA PHE A 101 -4.45 -1.83 10.28
C PHE A 101 -3.17 -1.81 9.43
N ARG A 102 -2.49 -2.94 9.37
CA ARG A 102 -1.25 -3.12 8.61
C ARG A 102 -1.40 -4.23 7.58
N LEU A 103 -1.05 -3.93 6.34
CA LEU A 103 -0.78 -4.92 5.32
C LEU A 103 0.71 -5.28 5.36
N ASP A 104 1.01 -6.55 5.17
CA ASP A 104 2.34 -7.11 5.31
C ASP A 104 2.68 -7.95 4.09
N GLN A 105 3.52 -7.40 3.20
CA GLN A 105 3.93 -8.00 1.94
C GLN A 105 5.35 -8.57 2.05
N ALA A 106 5.50 -9.86 1.87
CA ALA A 106 6.82 -10.49 1.74
C ALA A 106 7.41 -10.22 0.36
N ILE A 107 8.70 -9.88 0.31
CA ILE A 107 9.49 -9.85 -0.92
C ILE A 107 10.88 -10.46 -0.69
N THR A 108 11.48 -10.98 -1.75
CA THR A 108 12.88 -11.46 -1.73
C THR A 108 13.66 -10.69 -2.81
N LEU A 109 14.80 -10.12 -2.43
CA LEU A 109 15.71 -9.45 -3.36
C LEU A 109 16.77 -10.45 -3.83
N GLY A 110 17.02 -10.50 -5.15
CA GLY A 110 17.97 -11.41 -5.74
C GLY A 110 18.56 -10.86 -7.05
N ALA A 111 19.26 -11.72 -7.78
CA ALA A 111 19.85 -11.34 -9.06
C ALA A 111 18.80 -10.70 -10.02
N PRO A 112 19.17 -9.65 -10.79
CA PRO A 112 20.51 -9.13 -11.01
C PRO A 112 20.99 -8.06 -10.01
N LEU A 113 20.26 -7.83 -8.90
CA LEU A 113 20.61 -6.82 -7.89
C LEU A 113 21.90 -7.20 -7.17
N LYS A 114 22.76 -6.20 -6.91
CA LYS A 114 24.09 -6.36 -6.30
C LYS A 114 24.19 -5.57 -5.01
N ALA A 115 25.14 -5.94 -4.17
CA ALA A 115 25.49 -5.17 -2.97
C ALA A 115 25.77 -3.70 -3.31
N GLY A 116 25.21 -2.78 -2.54
CA GLY A 116 25.27 -1.34 -2.76
C GLY A 116 24.10 -0.78 -3.59
N ASP A 117 23.33 -1.62 -4.28
CA ASP A 117 22.18 -1.14 -5.05
C ASP A 117 21.08 -0.59 -4.13
N ARG A 118 20.65 0.65 -4.41
CA ARG A 118 19.44 1.22 -3.82
C ARG A 118 18.25 0.90 -4.71
N VAL A 119 17.28 0.20 -4.13
CA VAL A 119 16.13 -0.32 -4.85
C VAL A 119 14.86 0.38 -4.37
N THR A 120 14.15 1.03 -5.30
CA THR A 120 12.78 1.47 -5.05
C THR A 120 11.83 0.35 -5.47
N VAL A 121 11.07 -0.16 -4.52
CA VAL A 121 9.96 -1.08 -4.79
C VAL A 121 8.70 -0.25 -4.93
N ALA A 122 8.08 -0.30 -6.09
CA ALA A 122 6.82 0.40 -6.35
C ALA A 122 5.63 -0.54 -6.21
N GLY A 123 4.52 -0.03 -5.73
CA GLY A 123 3.26 -0.75 -5.64
C GLY A 123 2.06 0.16 -5.79
N VAL A 124 0.89 -0.43 -5.83
CA VAL A 124 -0.40 0.24 -5.88
C VAL A 124 -1.31 -0.38 -4.83
N LEU A 125 -1.83 0.46 -3.94
CA LEU A 125 -2.87 0.10 -3.00
C LEU A 125 -4.22 0.40 -3.63
N ASN A 126 -4.98 -0.64 -3.98
CA ASN A 126 -6.34 -0.52 -4.49
C ASN A 126 -7.31 -0.69 -3.33
N TYR A 127 -8.28 0.19 -3.20
CA TYR A 127 -9.30 0.10 -2.16
C TYR A 127 -10.58 0.84 -2.56
N GLN A 128 -11.66 0.50 -1.89
CA GLN A 128 -12.89 1.26 -1.89
C GLN A 128 -13.25 1.59 -0.45
N ALA A 129 -13.51 2.85 -0.19
CA ALA A 129 -13.96 3.36 1.09
C ALA A 129 -15.44 3.70 1.03
N CYS A 130 -16.15 3.48 2.13
CA CYS A 130 -17.55 3.84 2.30
C CYS A 130 -17.74 4.46 3.69
N ASP A 131 -18.71 5.32 3.82
CA ASP A 131 -19.26 5.75 5.10
C ASP A 131 -20.65 5.12 5.33
N ASP A 132 -21.40 5.63 6.28
CA ASP A 132 -22.74 5.11 6.59
C ASP A 132 -23.80 5.45 5.52
N ALA A 133 -23.49 6.34 4.58
CA ALA A 133 -24.43 6.86 3.60
C ALA A 133 -24.03 6.50 2.14
N VAL A 134 -22.74 6.55 1.83
CA VAL A 134 -22.26 6.39 0.43
C VAL A 134 -20.98 5.57 0.37
N CYS A 135 -20.81 4.88 -0.78
CA CYS A 135 -19.53 4.33 -1.17
C CYS A 135 -18.85 5.28 -2.15
N PHE A 136 -17.60 5.60 -1.86
CA PHE A 136 -16.79 6.47 -2.71
C PHE A 136 -16.24 5.69 -3.92
N ASN A 137 -15.77 6.41 -4.92
CA ASN A 137 -15.15 5.77 -6.06
C ASN A 137 -13.93 4.94 -5.64
N PRO A 138 -13.70 3.78 -6.26
CA PRO A 138 -12.47 3.02 -6.07
C PRO A 138 -11.22 3.86 -6.32
N VAL A 139 -10.19 3.63 -5.52
CA VAL A 139 -8.92 4.37 -5.56
C VAL A 139 -7.77 3.40 -5.82
N ALA A 140 -6.84 3.84 -6.67
CA ALA A 140 -5.55 3.21 -6.88
C ALA A 140 -4.45 4.17 -6.39
N ALA A 141 -3.99 3.99 -5.16
CA ALA A 141 -3.01 4.86 -4.53
C ALA A 141 -1.58 4.32 -4.74
N PRO A 142 -0.65 5.09 -5.33
CA PRO A 142 0.74 4.66 -5.46
C PRO A 142 1.41 4.59 -4.08
N VAL A 143 2.25 3.58 -3.90
CA VAL A 143 3.05 3.37 -2.69
C VAL A 143 4.47 2.92 -3.07
N ASN A 144 5.47 3.41 -2.35
CA ASN A 144 6.87 3.10 -2.63
C ASN A 144 7.65 2.79 -1.35
N TRP A 145 8.60 1.89 -1.48
CA TRP A 145 9.58 1.57 -0.44
C TRP A 145 10.99 1.70 -1.01
N SER A 146 11.94 2.11 -0.19
CA SER A 146 13.35 2.17 -0.55
C SER A 146 14.14 1.24 0.35
N VAL A 147 14.88 0.32 -0.26
CA VAL A 147 15.76 -0.64 0.44
C VAL A 147 17.12 -0.68 -0.24
N THR A 148 18.18 -0.97 0.50
CA THR A 148 19.54 -1.12 -0.02
C THR A 148 19.95 -2.58 0.05
N VAL A 149 20.54 -3.10 -1.02
CA VAL A 149 21.13 -4.45 -1.03
C VAL A 149 22.50 -4.40 -0.37
N LYS A 150 22.79 -5.33 0.55
CA LYS A 150 24.10 -5.45 1.18
C LYS A 150 24.80 -6.78 0.91
#